data_39eb4abaff9bf23639952d1e2717818a
#
_entry.id   39eb4abaff9bf23639952d1e2717818a
#
_cell.length_a   1.000
_cell.length_b   1.000
_cell.length_c   1.000
_cell.angle_alpha   90.00
_cell.angle_beta   90.00
_cell.angle_gamma   90.00
#
_symmetry.space_group_name_H-M   'P 1'
#
loop_
_entity.id
_entity.type
_entity.pdbx_description
1 polymer ?
#
loop_
_entity_poly.entity_id
_entity_poly.type
_entity_poly.pdbx_seq_one_letter_code
_entity_poly.pdbx_strand_id
1 'polypeptide(L)'
;MFENLSSIHAALCARRGWGRWNPDPGRSSGPFACDRVHRWTEFTLVLALGLGMGLGLTSALAESPAPAIAWPEKLYNPAPAPDDLVLPLACGGAMVFRPVEIPSGDLLDDRPVELGQTDAERGYKEGRRLSHLAGAFTDPESAARRYYISKYETTRDQYAALTAKGCPSPSMRGRLPVAEVSWFDAVDYSRRYTEWLLVNAPGALPHEDREPGFLRLPTEEEWEFAARGGLAVDEADFLAPVFPMPEGDLALYAWFESTRSAEGELHPVGLLKPNPLGLHDILGNAAEMTLAPFHLDRRGRPHGQAGGFVSRGGDVFTPEGQLGSAVRQEHNYFNAATGLAKSLDSLGFRLVLTAPVIVSSQRLDAIKQAWSVLPTLTGDATGDADQALSDLQKLAEQSRDDALRARLELIQRNMEKGQSEVKEARTRTLRALLRMGAFLAKRVVTDQQRARAIEQLMALADDRFQRFAAEVSGKPGSEAVIDEARGSLKSKMAKWQAQLDEIRASLDSSLSYYGDMVIGVGRDYGDDEVRPGLAVVNEEFRLKQNAYLIPYAGRFADHMAAYRLDGQADKATWLNDLDTIDADRGPADRATGQDQ
;
A
#
# COMPACT_ATOMS: atom_id res chain seq x y z
N MET A 1 10.42 -45.90 16.02
CA MET A 1 9.56 -44.78 15.59
C MET A 1 10.38 -43.47 15.53
N PHE A 2 11.67 -43.57 15.18
CA PHE A 2 12.62 -42.44 15.15
C PHE A 2 13.47 -42.36 13.87
N GLU A 3 13.09 -43.07 12.81
CA GLU A 3 13.87 -43.08 11.54
C GLU A 3 13.22 -42.29 10.39
N ASN A 4 12.09 -41.59 10.61
CA ASN A 4 11.36 -40.91 9.54
C ASN A 4 11.43 -39.37 9.55
N LEU A 5 12.25 -38.76 10.39
CA LEU A 5 12.40 -37.28 10.47
C LEU A 5 13.59 -36.72 9.68
N SER A 6 14.56 -37.56 9.31
CA SER A 6 15.71 -37.11 8.50
C SER A 6 15.41 -36.97 6.99
N SER A 7 14.38 -37.68 6.50
CA SER A 7 14.03 -37.65 5.08
C SER A 7 13.19 -36.45 4.65
N ILE A 8 12.54 -35.77 5.60
CA ILE A 8 11.71 -34.57 5.30
C ILE A 8 12.58 -33.30 5.21
N HIS A 9 13.73 -33.28 5.88
CA HIS A 9 14.62 -32.12 5.84
C HIS A 9 15.42 -32.01 4.53
N ALA A 10 15.72 -33.12 3.89
CA ALA A 10 16.42 -33.13 2.60
C ALA A 10 15.53 -32.71 1.41
N ALA A 11 14.21 -32.87 1.52
CA ALA A 11 13.26 -32.52 0.48
C ALA A 11 12.90 -31.01 0.43
N LEU A 12 13.10 -30.27 1.53
CA LEU A 12 12.79 -28.84 1.61
C LEU A 12 13.92 -27.93 1.10
N CYS A 13 15.17 -28.41 1.09
CA CYS A 13 16.30 -27.67 0.55
C CYS A 13 16.43 -27.74 -1.00
N ALA A 14 15.76 -28.71 -1.64
CA ALA A 14 15.86 -28.92 -3.09
C ALA A 14 14.88 -28.09 -3.95
N ARG A 15 13.96 -27.31 -3.34
CA ARG A 15 12.92 -26.53 -4.06
C ARG A 15 13.15 -25.03 -4.17
N ARG A 16 14.31 -24.51 -3.78
CA ARG A 16 14.68 -23.12 -4.09
C ARG A 16 15.84 -23.11 -5.07
N GLY A 17 15.49 -23.08 -6.36
CA GLY A 17 16.45 -22.91 -7.45
C GLY A 17 17.11 -21.55 -7.39
N TRP A 18 18.34 -21.51 -6.87
CA TRP A 18 19.25 -20.39 -7.03
C TRP A 18 20.34 -20.82 -8.01
N GLY A 19 20.48 -20.02 -9.07
CA GLY A 19 21.40 -20.27 -10.16
C GLY A 19 22.84 -20.48 -9.68
N ARG A 20 23.54 -21.37 -10.38
CA ARG A 20 24.97 -21.67 -10.18
C ARG A 20 25.79 -20.41 -10.37
N TRP A 21 26.40 -19.96 -9.31
CA TRP A 21 27.53 -19.04 -9.35
C TRP A 21 28.82 -19.89 -9.40
N ASN A 22 29.68 -19.62 -10.38
CA ASN A 22 30.93 -20.33 -10.61
C ASN A 22 32.05 -19.45 -10.04
N PRO A 23 32.73 -19.80 -8.94
CA PRO A 23 33.86 -19.02 -8.48
C PRO A 23 35.19 -19.57 -9.03
N ASP A 24 36.05 -18.65 -9.45
CA ASP A 24 37.41 -18.80 -9.91
C ASP A 24 38.30 -19.47 -8.84
N PRO A 25 39.20 -20.41 -9.20
CA PRO A 25 40.01 -21.17 -8.24
C PRO A 25 41.27 -20.41 -7.85
N GLY A 26 41.23 -19.65 -6.76
CA GLY A 26 42.45 -18.95 -6.35
C GLY A 26 42.50 -18.26 -4.97
N ARG A 27 41.62 -18.51 -4.04
CA ARG A 27 41.77 -18.05 -2.65
C ARG A 27 41.22 -19.04 -1.64
N SER A 28 42.10 -19.53 -0.77
CA SER A 28 41.76 -20.33 0.41
C SER A 28 40.97 -19.50 1.42
N SER A 29 39.71 -19.81 1.64
CA SER A 29 38.92 -19.37 2.78
C SER A 29 38.52 -20.58 3.61
N GLY A 30 38.86 -20.56 4.89
CA GLY A 30 38.55 -21.59 5.87
C GLY A 30 37.04 -21.74 6.09
N PRO A 31 36.60 -22.84 6.71
CA PRO A 31 35.19 -23.21 6.82
C PRO A 31 34.50 -22.30 7.84
N PHE A 32 33.45 -21.61 7.41
CA PHE A 32 32.47 -21.03 8.32
C PHE A 32 31.64 -22.19 8.92
N ALA A 33 31.92 -22.49 10.16
CA ALA A 33 31.20 -23.45 10.95
C ALA A 33 29.76 -22.98 11.20
N CYS A 34 28.83 -23.82 10.78
CA CYS A 34 27.42 -23.76 11.16
C CYS A 34 27.28 -24.37 12.58
N ASP A 35 27.75 -23.64 13.59
CA ASP A 35 27.77 -24.10 14.99
C ASP A 35 27.11 -23.07 15.91
N ARG A 36 25.77 -22.96 15.82
CA ARG A 36 24.99 -22.31 16.88
C ARG A 36 23.51 -22.69 16.86
N VAL A 37 23.19 -23.98 16.79
CA VAL A 37 21.84 -24.49 17.10
C VAL A 37 21.91 -25.83 17.85
N HIS A 38 22.72 -25.90 18.90
CA HIS A 38 22.71 -27.06 19.80
C HIS A 38 22.98 -26.63 21.23
N ARG A 39 22.00 -25.96 21.85
CA ARG A 39 21.97 -25.76 23.31
C ARG A 39 20.56 -25.44 23.84
N TRP A 40 19.56 -26.20 23.46
CA TRP A 40 18.23 -26.14 24.08
C TRP A 40 17.56 -27.53 24.02
N THR A 41 18.17 -28.53 24.64
CA THR A 41 17.47 -29.73 25.01
C THR A 41 18.28 -30.44 26.10
N GLU A 42 18.12 -30.00 27.32
CA GLU A 42 18.27 -30.83 28.55
C GLU A 42 17.73 -30.01 29.73
N PHE A 43 16.42 -30.09 29.96
CA PHE A 43 15.86 -29.98 31.31
C PHE A 43 14.78 -31.05 31.45
N THR A 44 15.20 -32.10 32.11
CA THR A 44 14.46 -33.30 32.40
C THR A 44 13.40 -33.06 33.48
N LEU A 45 12.26 -33.61 33.22
CA LEU A 45 11.12 -33.93 34.09
C LEU A 45 11.53 -34.34 35.51
N VAL A 46 11.06 -33.59 36.50
CA VAL A 46 10.86 -34.14 37.88
C VAL A 46 9.39 -33.93 38.24
N LEU A 47 8.64 -35.02 38.19
CA LEU A 47 7.29 -35.11 38.74
C LEU A 47 7.42 -35.27 40.26
N ALA A 48 6.91 -34.33 41.05
CA ALA A 48 6.59 -34.54 42.47
C ALA A 48 5.14 -34.13 42.69
N LEU A 49 4.33 -35.12 43.03
CA LEU A 49 2.98 -34.97 43.57
C LEU A 49 3.01 -34.25 44.92
N GLY A 50 2.25 -33.15 45.03
CA GLY A 50 1.96 -32.49 46.29
C GLY A 50 0.63 -31.74 46.20
N LEU A 51 -0.42 -32.31 46.78
CA LEU A 51 -1.68 -31.63 47.08
C LEU A 51 -1.42 -30.45 48.04
N GLY A 52 -1.96 -29.27 47.72
CA GLY A 52 -1.99 -28.17 48.69
C GLY A 52 -2.52 -26.86 48.10
N MET A 53 -3.77 -26.57 48.38
CA MET A 53 -4.45 -25.28 48.52
C MET A 53 -4.06 -24.11 47.58
N GLY A 54 -5.05 -23.68 46.79
CA GLY A 54 -5.03 -22.48 45.97
C GLY A 54 -4.82 -21.20 46.76
N LEU A 55 -3.79 -20.48 46.36
CA LEU A 55 -3.68 -19.05 46.47
C LEU A 55 -3.29 -18.57 45.08
N GLY A 56 -4.23 -17.91 44.41
CA GLY A 56 -3.99 -17.30 43.11
C GLY A 56 -2.94 -16.20 43.24
N LEU A 57 -1.69 -16.56 42.97
CA LEU A 57 -0.64 -15.61 42.65
C LEU A 57 -0.78 -15.30 41.15
N THR A 58 -1.60 -14.29 40.82
CA THR A 58 -1.42 -13.53 39.60
C THR A 58 -0.03 -12.92 39.70
N SER A 59 0.95 -13.55 39.07
CA SER A 59 2.24 -12.90 38.78
C SER A 59 1.94 -11.73 37.83
N ALA A 60 1.66 -10.56 38.41
CA ALA A 60 1.86 -9.32 37.70
C ALA A 60 3.35 -9.34 37.30
N LEU A 61 3.63 -9.48 36.01
CA LEU A 61 4.94 -9.16 35.46
C LEU A 61 5.18 -7.70 35.87
N ALA A 62 6.00 -7.47 36.88
CA ALA A 62 6.43 -6.15 37.26
C ALA A 62 7.16 -5.60 36.00
N GLU A 63 6.55 -4.65 35.34
CA GLU A 63 7.21 -3.85 34.31
C GLU A 63 8.50 -3.30 34.92
N SER A 64 9.64 -3.66 34.35
CA SER A 64 10.92 -3.08 34.75
C SER A 64 10.81 -1.56 34.56
N PRO A 65 11.16 -0.74 35.57
CA PRO A 65 11.07 0.70 35.41
C PRO A 65 11.92 1.13 34.20
N ALA A 66 11.37 2.04 33.39
CA ALA A 66 12.08 2.58 32.23
C ALA A 66 13.46 3.13 32.67
N PRO A 67 14.50 2.98 31.85
CA PRO A 67 15.83 3.47 32.17
C PRO A 67 15.77 4.95 32.51
N ALA A 68 16.45 5.37 33.60
CA ALA A 68 16.49 6.76 34.00
C ALA A 68 17.22 7.60 32.96
N ILE A 69 16.63 8.74 32.58
CA ILE A 69 17.27 9.74 31.73
C ILE A 69 18.33 10.45 32.57
N ALA A 70 19.60 10.32 32.19
CA ALA A 70 20.73 10.87 32.91
C ALA A 70 21.29 12.15 32.25
N TRP A 71 20.98 12.38 30.96
CA TRP A 71 21.44 13.60 30.29
C TRP A 71 20.74 14.83 30.86
N PRO A 72 21.43 15.98 31.00
CA PRO A 72 20.78 17.24 31.34
C PRO A 72 19.71 17.60 30.31
N GLU A 73 18.51 17.95 30.77
CA GLU A 73 17.35 18.23 29.92
C GLU A 73 17.65 19.22 28.79
N LYS A 74 18.41 20.29 29.07
CA LYS A 74 18.82 21.27 28.07
C LYS A 74 19.62 20.72 26.88
N LEU A 75 20.11 19.48 26.97
CA LEU A 75 20.89 18.84 25.90
C LEU A 75 20.01 17.92 25.01
N TYR A 76 18.82 17.52 25.45
CA TYR A 76 17.88 16.75 24.64
C TYR A 76 16.52 17.43 24.46
N ASN A 77 16.12 18.36 25.35
CA ASN A 77 14.89 19.14 25.28
C ASN A 77 15.13 20.58 25.73
N PRO A 78 15.81 21.42 24.94
CA PRO A 78 16.15 22.80 25.31
C PRO A 78 14.94 23.73 25.48
N ALA A 79 13.76 23.37 24.93
CA ALA A 79 12.53 24.12 24.99
C ALA A 79 11.35 23.22 25.40
N PRO A 80 11.24 22.77 26.68
CA PRO A 80 10.19 21.85 27.11
C PRO A 80 8.78 22.42 26.87
N ALA A 81 7.84 21.54 26.45
CA ALA A 81 6.43 21.85 26.26
C ALA A 81 5.55 20.79 26.95
N PRO A 82 4.31 21.15 27.38
CA PRO A 82 3.46 20.25 28.18
C PRO A 82 3.13 18.92 27.51
N ASP A 83 2.97 18.94 26.18
CA ASP A 83 2.55 17.74 25.41
C ASP A 83 3.74 16.99 24.80
N ASP A 84 4.95 17.23 25.28
CA ASP A 84 6.14 16.53 24.83
C ASP A 84 6.10 15.06 25.23
N LEU A 85 6.16 14.15 24.26
CA LEU A 85 6.43 12.74 24.49
C LEU A 85 7.95 12.54 24.55
N VAL A 86 8.44 12.20 25.73
CA VAL A 86 9.88 11.97 25.97
C VAL A 86 10.14 10.48 25.97
N LEU A 87 10.88 9.98 25.00
CA LEU A 87 11.30 8.59 24.92
C LEU A 87 12.75 8.45 25.40
N PRO A 88 13.03 7.51 26.33
CA PRO A 88 14.39 7.24 26.77
C PRO A 88 15.23 6.68 25.62
N LEU A 89 16.53 6.94 25.70
CA LEU A 89 17.52 6.48 24.73
C LEU A 89 18.66 5.78 25.46
N ALA A 90 19.40 4.96 24.75
CA ALA A 90 20.63 4.35 25.28
C ALA A 90 21.55 5.41 25.90
N CYS A 91 22.46 4.96 26.78
CA CYS A 91 23.40 5.84 27.47
C CYS A 91 22.78 6.93 28.38
N GLY A 92 21.54 6.70 28.83
CA GLY A 92 20.81 7.68 29.66
C GLY A 92 20.37 8.93 28.90
N GLY A 93 20.32 8.87 27.58
CA GLY A 93 19.79 9.93 26.73
C GLY A 93 18.28 9.92 26.62
N ALA A 94 17.74 10.86 25.84
CA ALA A 94 16.34 10.90 25.45
C ALA A 94 16.14 11.55 24.07
N MET A 95 15.01 11.27 23.44
CA MET A 95 14.47 12.02 22.30
C MET A 95 13.06 12.51 22.61
N VAL A 96 12.70 13.65 22.06
CA VAL A 96 11.44 14.33 22.32
C VAL A 96 10.62 14.37 21.04
N PHE A 97 9.34 14.05 21.17
CA PHE A 97 8.39 14.02 20.06
C PHE A 97 7.19 14.93 20.34
N ARG A 98 6.63 15.50 19.29
CA ARG A 98 5.40 16.29 19.34
C ARG A 98 4.25 15.48 18.74
N PRO A 99 3.06 15.48 19.36
CA PRO A 99 1.87 14.91 18.77
C PRO A 99 1.41 15.76 17.57
N VAL A 100 1.02 15.10 16.50
CA VAL A 100 0.37 15.70 15.34
C VAL A 100 -1.00 15.07 15.20
N GLU A 101 -2.03 15.86 15.53
CA GLU A 101 -3.41 15.41 15.54
C GLU A 101 -3.96 15.35 14.11
N ILE A 102 -4.63 14.24 13.80
CA ILE A 102 -5.37 14.02 12.56
C ILE A 102 -6.79 13.61 12.95
N PRO A 103 -7.80 14.49 12.83
CA PRO A 103 -9.17 14.13 13.10
C PRO A 103 -9.62 12.98 12.21
N SER A 104 -10.31 12.02 12.78
CA SER A 104 -10.81 10.83 12.11
C SER A 104 -12.18 10.50 12.67
N GLY A 105 -13.14 10.18 11.79
CA GLY A 105 -14.51 9.79 12.16
C GLY A 105 -14.64 8.29 12.37
N ASP A 106 -13.87 7.47 11.66
CA ASP A 106 -13.89 6.03 11.75
C ASP A 106 -12.50 5.39 11.47
N LEU A 107 -12.49 4.05 11.37
CA LEU A 107 -11.26 3.27 11.26
C LEU A 107 -10.50 3.50 9.94
N LEU A 108 -11.20 3.72 8.84
CA LEU A 108 -10.62 3.94 7.50
C LEU A 108 -10.66 5.40 7.07
N ASP A 109 -11.13 6.27 7.96
CA ASP A 109 -11.18 7.69 7.68
C ASP A 109 -9.76 8.27 7.65
N ASP A 110 -9.51 9.15 6.70
CA ASP A 110 -8.28 9.89 6.55
C ASP A 110 -8.59 11.37 6.25
N ARG A 111 -7.62 12.21 6.49
CA ARG A 111 -7.77 13.64 6.24
C ARG A 111 -7.22 13.99 4.86
N PRO A 112 -8.05 14.49 3.93
CA PRO A 112 -7.54 15.11 2.72
C PRO A 112 -6.78 16.39 3.07
N VAL A 113 -5.59 16.56 2.49
CA VAL A 113 -4.75 17.75 2.66
C VAL A 113 -4.19 18.19 1.32
N GLU A 114 -4.22 19.49 1.06
CA GLU A 114 -3.55 20.04 -0.11
C GLU A 114 -2.11 20.39 0.27
N LEU A 115 -1.15 19.71 -0.33
CA LEU A 115 0.28 19.92 -0.13
C LEU A 115 0.93 20.53 -1.37
N GLY A 116 2.18 21.00 -1.22
CA GLY A 116 2.89 21.67 -2.30
C GLY A 116 2.60 23.16 -2.34
N GLN A 117 3.03 23.81 -3.42
CA GLN A 117 2.86 25.26 -3.59
C GLN A 117 2.55 25.63 -5.04
N THR A 118 1.97 26.82 -5.22
CA THR A 118 1.77 27.40 -6.56
C THR A 118 3.03 28.17 -6.96
N ASP A 119 3.92 27.53 -7.69
CA ASP A 119 5.14 28.13 -8.22
C ASP A 119 5.32 27.71 -9.67
N ALA A 120 5.44 28.69 -10.57
CA ALA A 120 5.56 28.42 -12.01
C ALA A 120 6.93 27.80 -12.36
N GLU A 121 7.98 28.12 -11.61
CA GLU A 121 9.34 27.64 -11.88
C GLU A 121 9.59 26.26 -11.29
N ARG A 122 9.07 25.98 -10.09
CA ARG A 122 9.31 24.75 -9.32
C ARG A 122 8.12 23.79 -9.28
N GLY A 123 6.99 24.15 -9.91
CA GLY A 123 5.76 23.35 -9.92
C GLY A 123 5.94 21.91 -10.42
N TYR A 124 6.95 21.61 -11.22
CA TYR A 124 7.28 20.27 -11.68
C TYR A 124 7.75 19.32 -10.54
N LYS A 125 8.21 19.86 -9.42
CA LYS A 125 8.64 19.10 -8.25
C LYS A 125 7.87 19.45 -6.97
N GLU A 126 7.34 20.66 -6.85
CA GLU A 126 6.71 21.20 -5.64
C GLU A 126 5.24 21.59 -5.86
N GLY A 127 4.64 21.17 -7.01
CA GLY A 127 3.28 21.55 -7.37
C GLY A 127 2.24 21.08 -6.33
N ARG A 128 1.13 21.84 -6.27
CA ARG A 128 0.01 21.51 -5.39
C ARG A 128 -0.59 20.17 -5.77
N ARG A 129 -0.79 19.32 -4.76
CA ARG A 129 -1.42 18.01 -4.90
C ARG A 129 -2.30 17.69 -3.69
N LEU A 130 -3.41 17.03 -3.96
CA LEU A 130 -4.22 16.44 -2.91
C LEU A 130 -3.52 15.16 -2.41
N SER A 131 -3.33 15.09 -1.10
CA SER A 131 -2.79 13.92 -0.40
C SER A 131 -3.71 13.56 0.76
N HIS A 132 -3.50 12.41 1.38
CA HIS A 132 -4.32 11.95 2.50
C HIS A 132 -3.41 11.57 3.67
N LEU A 133 -3.83 11.92 4.88
CA LEU A 133 -3.12 11.65 6.12
C LEU A 133 -4.03 10.97 7.14
N ALA A 134 -3.51 9.98 7.84
CA ALA A 134 -4.18 9.36 8.98
C ALA A 134 -3.21 9.28 10.17
N GLY A 135 -3.74 9.43 11.38
CA GLY A 135 -2.97 9.19 12.60
C GLY A 135 -2.74 7.69 12.82
N ALA A 136 -1.65 7.34 13.50
CA ALA A 136 -1.28 5.96 13.80
C ALA A 136 -1.83 5.47 15.14
N PHE A 137 -2.00 6.39 16.11
CA PHE A 137 -2.46 6.08 17.46
C PHE A 137 -3.82 6.72 17.69
N THR A 138 -4.74 5.95 18.24
CA THR A 138 -6.07 6.41 18.64
C THR A 138 -6.03 6.90 20.07
N ASP A 139 -6.49 8.12 20.32
CA ASP A 139 -6.66 8.66 21.67
C ASP A 139 -7.87 7.99 22.34
N PRO A 140 -7.70 7.35 23.50
CA PRO A 140 -8.79 6.62 24.15
C PRO A 140 -9.97 7.49 24.61
N GLU A 141 -9.73 8.78 24.86
CA GLU A 141 -10.73 9.71 25.42
C GLU A 141 -11.52 10.43 24.32
N SER A 142 -10.82 10.87 23.27
CA SER A 142 -11.42 11.69 22.20
C SER A 142 -11.70 10.93 20.91
N ALA A 143 -11.20 9.69 20.77
CA ALA A 143 -11.17 8.93 19.53
C ALA A 143 -10.40 9.64 18.38
N ALA A 144 -9.80 10.80 18.63
CA ALA A 144 -8.92 11.45 17.68
C ALA A 144 -7.67 10.59 17.42
N ARG A 145 -7.13 10.67 16.22
CA ARG A 145 -5.91 9.94 15.86
C ARG A 145 -4.74 10.88 15.74
N ARG A 146 -3.56 10.39 16.05
CA ARG A 146 -2.32 11.14 15.96
C ARG A 146 -1.14 10.29 15.53
N TYR A 147 -0.12 10.92 15.01
CA TYR A 147 1.23 10.39 14.97
C TYR A 147 2.15 11.31 15.77
N TYR A 148 3.38 10.87 16.03
CA TYR A 148 4.34 11.72 16.72
C TYR A 148 5.55 11.97 15.82
N ILE A 149 6.03 13.21 15.77
CA ILE A 149 7.23 13.58 15.02
C ILE A 149 8.27 14.15 15.99
N SER A 150 9.55 13.84 15.80
CA SER A 150 10.59 14.35 16.70
C SER A 150 10.63 15.87 16.65
N LYS A 151 10.68 16.47 17.85
CA LYS A 151 10.62 17.92 18.08
C LYS A 151 11.80 18.64 17.45
N TYR A 152 12.94 17.97 17.44
CA TYR A 152 14.21 18.44 16.91
C TYR A 152 14.73 17.46 15.86
N GLU A 153 15.68 17.91 15.03
CA GLU A 153 16.52 17.03 14.24
C GLU A 153 17.25 16.05 15.15
N THR A 154 17.56 14.84 14.68
CA THR A 154 18.37 13.87 15.43
C THR A 154 19.78 14.45 15.64
N THR A 155 20.24 14.51 16.89
CA THR A 155 21.51 15.12 17.23
C THR A 155 22.68 14.12 17.14
N ARG A 156 23.91 14.64 17.09
CA ARG A 156 25.16 13.82 17.07
C ARG A 156 25.27 12.92 18.28
N ASP A 157 24.97 13.43 19.49
CA ASP A 157 25.01 12.63 20.73
C ASP A 157 23.92 11.57 20.74
N GLN A 158 22.70 11.87 20.28
CA GLN A 158 21.61 10.89 20.14
C GLN A 158 21.97 9.80 19.14
N TYR A 159 22.54 10.17 17.99
CA TYR A 159 22.97 9.20 16.99
C TYR A 159 24.09 8.29 17.54
N ALA A 160 25.09 8.89 18.20
CA ALA A 160 26.22 8.15 18.78
C ALA A 160 25.78 7.19 19.89
N ALA A 161 24.72 7.51 20.66
CA ALA A 161 24.23 6.67 21.74
C ALA A 161 23.80 5.26 21.29
N LEU A 162 23.41 5.09 20.01
CA LEU A 162 23.00 3.79 19.43
C LEU A 162 23.99 3.21 18.41
N THR A 163 24.92 4.02 17.92
CA THR A 163 25.80 3.60 16.82
C THR A 163 27.27 3.49 17.21
N ALA A 164 27.74 4.26 18.20
CA ALA A 164 29.11 4.23 18.67
C ALA A 164 29.41 3.00 19.57
N LYS A 165 30.69 2.66 19.73
CA LYS A 165 31.12 1.57 20.63
C LYS A 165 31.00 1.90 22.13
N GLY A 166 30.78 3.15 22.47
CA GLY A 166 30.66 3.61 23.86
C GLY A 166 29.70 4.79 23.97
N CYS A 167 29.28 5.09 25.20
CA CYS A 167 28.37 6.19 25.44
C CYS A 167 29.02 7.55 25.19
N PRO A 168 28.36 8.45 24.44
CA PRO A 168 28.84 9.82 24.29
C PRO A 168 28.74 10.56 25.62
N SER A 169 29.62 11.53 25.83
CA SER A 169 29.47 12.52 26.89
C SER A 169 28.60 13.66 26.35
N PRO A 170 27.34 13.82 26.83
CA PRO A 170 26.42 14.79 26.25
C PRO A 170 26.96 16.23 26.36
N SER A 171 26.88 16.99 25.25
CA SER A 171 27.52 18.30 25.13
C SER A 171 26.76 19.24 24.19
N MET A 172 27.06 20.55 24.25
CA MET A 172 26.50 21.51 23.28
C MET A 172 26.94 21.22 21.83
N ARG A 173 28.16 20.70 21.64
CA ARG A 173 28.64 20.28 20.30
C ARG A 173 27.91 19.00 19.83
N GLY A 174 27.58 18.11 20.75
CA GLY A 174 26.82 16.91 20.46
C GLY A 174 25.34 17.17 20.19
N ARG A 175 24.84 18.38 20.52
CA ARG A 175 23.48 18.86 20.21
C ARG A 175 23.34 19.41 18.78
N LEU A 176 24.43 19.48 17.99
CA LEU A 176 24.33 19.73 16.55
C LEU A 176 23.54 18.61 15.88
N PRO A 177 22.76 18.87 14.81
CA PRO A 177 22.14 17.81 14.04
C PRO A 177 23.22 16.84 13.50
N VAL A 178 22.89 15.56 13.47
CA VAL A 178 23.74 14.59 12.81
C VAL A 178 23.68 14.81 11.30
N ALA A 179 24.82 14.97 10.67
CA ALA A 179 25.00 15.06 9.23
C ALA A 179 26.10 14.07 8.79
N GLU A 180 26.43 14.04 7.52
CA GLU A 180 27.39 13.07 6.94
C GLU A 180 26.93 11.61 7.12
N VAL A 181 25.64 11.38 7.30
CA VAL A 181 25.00 10.07 7.35
C VAL A 181 24.21 9.82 6.07
N SER A 182 24.18 8.57 5.63
CA SER A 182 23.38 8.19 4.47
C SER A 182 21.91 7.92 4.85
N TRP A 183 21.04 7.85 3.85
CA TRP A 183 19.65 7.44 4.04
C TRP A 183 19.54 6.05 4.70
N PHE A 184 20.44 5.12 4.32
CA PHE A 184 20.49 3.78 4.92
C PHE A 184 20.88 3.82 6.40
N ASP A 185 21.80 4.72 6.78
CA ASP A 185 22.18 4.91 8.18
C ASP A 185 21.04 5.49 9.01
N ALA A 186 20.27 6.43 8.45
CA ALA A 186 19.10 7.00 9.11
C ALA A 186 17.98 5.96 9.32
N VAL A 187 17.73 5.10 8.32
CA VAL A 187 16.79 3.97 8.44
C VAL A 187 17.29 2.94 9.45
N ASP A 188 18.58 2.59 9.44
CA ASP A 188 19.17 1.66 10.42
C ASP A 188 19.12 2.23 11.85
N TYR A 189 19.34 3.53 12.01
CA TYR A 189 19.19 4.21 13.30
C TYR A 189 17.75 4.08 13.83
N SER A 190 16.74 4.33 13.02
CA SER A 190 15.33 4.21 13.43
C SER A 190 14.98 2.78 13.87
N ARG A 191 15.50 1.77 13.16
CA ARG A 191 15.39 0.36 13.53
C ARG A 191 16.05 0.07 14.88
N ARG A 192 17.32 0.49 15.06
CA ARG A 192 18.07 0.28 16.31
C ARG A 192 17.38 0.93 17.50
N TYR A 193 16.85 2.12 17.31
CA TYR A 193 16.14 2.81 18.38
C TYR A 193 14.85 2.10 18.76
N THR A 194 14.07 1.65 17.79
CA THR A 194 12.87 0.83 18.05
C THR A 194 13.23 -0.46 18.80
N GLU A 195 14.23 -1.21 18.34
CA GLU A 195 14.69 -2.44 18.98
C GLU A 195 15.14 -2.18 20.43
N TRP A 196 15.87 -1.09 20.65
CA TRP A 196 16.34 -0.72 21.99
C TRP A 196 15.16 -0.39 22.92
N LEU A 197 14.17 0.39 22.45
CA LEU A 197 12.97 0.73 23.22
C LEU A 197 12.15 -0.51 23.58
N LEU A 198 11.92 -1.40 22.64
CA LEU A 198 11.17 -2.65 22.86
C LEU A 198 11.81 -3.54 23.92
N VAL A 199 13.14 -3.52 24.02
CA VAL A 199 13.88 -4.34 24.99
C VAL A 199 14.02 -3.64 26.34
N ASN A 200 14.31 -2.33 26.36
CA ASN A 200 14.73 -1.62 27.58
C ASN A 200 13.67 -0.70 28.17
N ALA A 201 12.69 -0.27 27.38
CA ALA A 201 11.64 0.66 27.81
C ALA A 201 10.32 0.42 27.06
N PRO A 202 9.78 -0.80 27.03
CA PRO A 202 8.57 -1.11 26.25
C PRO A 202 7.36 -0.27 26.68
N GLY A 203 7.22 0.02 27.96
CA GLY A 203 6.14 0.86 28.49
C GLY A 203 6.25 2.35 28.16
N ALA A 204 7.36 2.82 27.55
CA ALA A 204 7.51 4.21 27.11
C ALA A 204 6.90 4.44 25.71
N LEU A 205 6.72 3.38 24.92
CA LEU A 205 6.14 3.49 23.58
C LEU A 205 4.61 3.61 23.65
N PRO A 206 4.00 4.56 22.96
CA PRO A 206 2.57 4.52 22.67
C PRO A 206 2.17 3.22 21.97
N HIS A 207 0.96 2.74 22.22
CA HIS A 207 0.42 1.52 21.64
C HIS A 207 -0.83 1.84 20.82
N GLU A 208 -1.02 1.11 19.72
CA GLU A 208 -2.31 0.99 19.05
C GLU A 208 -2.86 -0.40 19.31
N ASP A 209 -4.02 -0.49 19.96
CA ASP A 209 -4.55 -1.69 20.58
C ASP A 209 -3.51 -2.26 21.59
N ARG A 210 -2.84 -3.36 21.23
CA ARG A 210 -1.81 -4.01 22.06
C ARG A 210 -0.42 -3.99 21.44
N GLU A 211 -0.32 -3.45 20.22
CA GLU A 211 0.94 -3.41 19.50
C GLU A 211 1.67 -2.10 19.80
N PRO A 212 2.93 -2.16 20.21
CA PRO A 212 3.74 -0.98 20.44
C PRO A 212 4.04 -0.27 19.12
N GLY A 213 4.18 1.05 19.20
CA GLY A 213 4.66 1.86 18.11
C GLY A 213 6.12 1.55 17.73
N PHE A 214 6.51 2.02 16.57
CA PHE A 214 7.87 1.92 16.04
C PHE A 214 8.30 3.23 15.36
N LEU A 215 9.61 3.42 15.27
CA LEU A 215 10.21 4.62 14.68
C LEU A 215 10.62 4.38 13.23
N ARG A 216 10.43 5.40 12.41
CA ARG A 216 10.88 5.47 11.01
C ARG A 216 11.15 6.91 10.58
N LEU A 217 11.70 7.10 9.39
CA LEU A 217 11.69 8.41 8.76
C LEU A 217 10.24 8.84 8.46
N PRO A 218 9.92 10.15 8.46
CA PRO A 218 8.60 10.65 8.05
C PRO A 218 8.33 10.35 6.58
N THR A 219 7.06 10.18 6.21
CA THR A 219 6.67 10.36 4.81
C THR A 219 6.74 11.84 4.44
N GLU A 220 6.68 12.17 3.15
CA GLU A 220 6.67 13.58 2.74
C GLU A 220 5.41 14.30 3.22
N GLU A 221 4.28 13.60 3.25
CA GLU A 221 2.99 14.11 3.70
C GLU A 221 3.00 14.42 5.20
N GLU A 222 3.49 13.50 6.02
CA GLU A 222 3.63 13.69 7.46
C GLU A 222 4.56 14.85 7.77
N TRP A 223 5.70 14.91 7.07
CA TRP A 223 6.67 15.97 7.26
C TRP A 223 6.10 17.35 6.90
N GLU A 224 5.51 17.46 5.69
CA GLU A 224 5.00 18.75 5.19
C GLU A 224 3.80 19.25 6.00
N PHE A 225 2.87 18.37 6.36
CA PHE A 225 1.74 18.71 7.20
C PHE A 225 2.19 19.27 8.56
N ALA A 226 3.17 18.61 9.18
CA ALA A 226 3.73 19.06 10.45
C ALA A 226 4.54 20.36 10.29
N ALA A 227 5.32 20.51 9.23
CA ALA A 227 6.10 21.73 8.96
C ALA A 227 5.21 22.96 8.77
N ARG A 228 4.05 22.81 8.14
CA ARG A 228 3.06 23.89 7.93
C ARG A 228 2.32 24.30 9.20
N GLY A 229 2.43 23.53 10.29
CA GLY A 229 1.75 23.79 11.55
C GLY A 229 0.49 22.95 11.79
N GLY A 230 0.17 21.99 10.89
CA GLY A 230 -0.92 21.05 11.06
C GLY A 230 -2.28 21.73 11.32
N LEU A 231 -2.96 21.32 12.40
CA LEU A 231 -4.24 21.91 12.83
C LEU A 231 -4.08 23.18 13.71
N ALA A 232 -2.86 23.55 14.05
CA ALA A 232 -2.62 24.74 14.87
C ALA A 232 -2.69 26.05 14.06
N VAL A 233 -2.92 25.97 12.75
CA VAL A 233 -3.03 27.11 11.83
C VAL A 233 -4.35 27.04 11.04
N ASP A 234 -4.80 28.18 10.54
CA ASP A 234 -5.94 28.21 9.62
C ASP A 234 -5.54 27.78 8.20
N GLU A 235 -6.52 27.62 7.30
CA GLU A 235 -6.30 27.15 5.95
C GLU A 235 -5.42 28.08 5.12
N ALA A 236 -5.54 29.39 5.30
CA ALA A 236 -4.76 30.38 4.55
C ALA A 236 -3.29 30.34 4.96
N ASP A 237 -3.03 30.25 6.26
CA ASP A 237 -1.70 30.08 6.83
C ASP A 237 -1.09 28.71 6.46
N PHE A 238 -1.90 27.66 6.45
CA PHE A 238 -1.45 26.32 6.04
C PHE A 238 -0.98 26.29 4.58
N LEU A 239 -1.67 27.00 3.69
CA LEU A 239 -1.32 27.07 2.27
C LEU A 239 -0.21 28.07 1.94
N ALA A 240 0.23 28.86 2.92
CA ALA A 240 1.32 29.82 2.76
C ALA A 240 2.68 29.09 2.51
N PRO A 241 3.64 29.72 1.83
CA PRO A 241 4.96 29.12 1.56
C PRO A 241 5.72 28.69 2.82
N VAL A 242 5.56 29.45 3.91
CA VAL A 242 6.13 29.19 5.24
C VAL A 242 5.03 29.28 6.28
N PHE A 243 5.21 28.62 7.42
CA PHE A 243 4.28 28.70 8.54
C PHE A 243 4.21 30.12 9.13
N PRO A 244 3.15 30.50 9.88
CA PRO A 244 3.01 31.83 10.48
C PRO A 244 4.18 32.19 11.40
N MET A 245 4.77 33.34 11.16
CA MET A 245 5.86 33.93 11.93
C MET A 245 5.43 35.31 12.41
N PRO A 246 4.89 35.43 13.63
CA PRO A 246 4.33 36.71 14.11
C PRO A 246 5.29 37.90 14.05
N GLU A 247 6.59 37.65 14.20
CA GLU A 247 7.64 38.68 14.13
C GLU A 247 8.03 39.02 12.67
N GLY A 248 7.62 38.24 11.67
CA GLY A 248 7.90 38.49 10.29
C GLY A 248 9.37 38.36 9.87
N ASP A 249 10.25 37.81 10.71
CA ASP A 249 11.69 37.63 10.45
C ASP A 249 12.02 36.11 10.47
N LEU A 250 12.31 35.56 9.30
CA LEU A 250 12.66 34.13 9.13
C LEU A 250 13.90 33.75 9.95
N ALA A 251 14.86 34.64 10.15
CA ALA A 251 16.08 34.39 10.93
C ALA A 251 15.82 34.08 12.40
N LEU A 252 14.63 34.37 12.93
CA LEU A 252 14.22 33.96 14.27
C LEU A 252 13.73 32.51 14.36
N TYR A 253 13.50 31.86 13.21
CA TYR A 253 12.87 30.54 13.11
C TYR A 253 13.70 29.52 12.33
N ALA A 254 14.62 29.98 11.46
CA ALA A 254 15.37 29.11 10.57
C ALA A 254 16.84 29.53 10.43
N TRP A 255 17.74 28.54 10.30
CA TRP A 255 19.14 28.72 9.94
C TRP A 255 19.32 28.51 8.43
N PHE A 256 19.67 29.56 7.69
CA PHE A 256 19.76 29.54 6.21
C PHE A 256 20.97 30.34 5.72
N GLU A 257 21.25 30.30 4.40
CA GLU A 257 22.37 31.01 3.79
C GLU A 257 22.22 32.52 3.95
N SER A 258 22.82 33.05 5.01
CA SER A 258 22.88 34.48 5.29
C SER A 258 23.94 34.77 6.36
N THR A 259 24.61 35.91 6.23
CA THR A 259 25.50 36.44 7.29
C THR A 259 24.75 36.84 8.55
N ARG A 260 23.44 36.93 8.52
CA ARG A 260 22.58 37.21 9.71
C ARG A 260 21.89 35.95 10.25
N SER A 261 22.21 34.77 9.68
CA SER A 261 21.63 33.48 10.06
C SER A 261 22.73 32.45 10.23
N ALA A 262 22.84 31.43 9.35
CA ALA A 262 23.69 30.27 9.57
C ALA A 262 25.18 30.51 9.30
N GLU A 263 25.57 31.48 8.49
CA GLU A 263 26.96 31.68 8.04
C GLU A 263 27.58 30.41 7.39
N GLY A 264 26.75 29.46 6.91
CA GLY A 264 27.18 28.20 6.33
C GLY A 264 27.54 27.11 7.32
N GLU A 265 27.24 27.28 8.63
CA GLU A 265 27.52 26.29 9.67
C GLU A 265 26.25 25.75 10.31
N LEU A 266 26.25 24.46 10.67
CA LEU A 266 25.19 23.83 11.45
C LEU A 266 25.16 24.36 12.89
N HIS A 267 23.98 24.59 13.42
CA HIS A 267 23.74 25.10 14.76
C HIS A 267 23.11 24.05 15.70
N PRO A 268 23.35 24.12 17.02
CA PRO A 268 22.71 23.24 17.97
C PRO A 268 21.19 23.40 17.91
N VAL A 269 20.48 22.27 17.86
CA VAL A 269 19.02 22.24 17.70
C VAL A 269 18.27 23.01 18.81
N GLY A 270 17.14 23.60 18.49
CA GLY A 270 16.26 24.27 19.43
C GLY A 270 16.78 25.60 19.99
N LEU A 271 17.61 26.30 19.24
CA LEU A 271 18.06 27.67 19.61
C LEU A 271 17.09 28.75 19.11
N LEU A 272 16.44 28.49 17.98
CA LEU A 272 15.46 29.40 17.37
C LEU A 272 14.03 29.03 17.78
N LYS A 273 13.07 29.88 17.44
CA LYS A 273 11.65 29.67 17.72
C LYS A 273 11.09 28.48 16.93
N PRO A 274 10.14 27.75 17.50
CA PRO A 274 9.50 26.65 16.81
C PRO A 274 8.39 27.14 15.87
N ASN A 275 7.92 26.22 15.01
CA ASN A 275 6.68 26.40 14.27
C ASN A 275 5.45 26.26 15.21
N PRO A 276 4.20 26.46 14.71
CA PRO A 276 2.99 26.39 15.54
C PRO A 276 2.74 25.06 16.27
N LEU A 277 3.31 23.94 15.79
CA LEU A 277 3.25 22.64 16.49
C LEU A 277 4.37 22.45 17.53
N GLY A 278 5.24 23.43 17.70
CA GLY A 278 6.38 23.32 18.61
C GLY A 278 7.58 22.59 18.02
N LEU A 279 7.68 22.44 16.70
CA LEU A 279 8.82 21.83 16.02
C LEU A 279 9.90 22.89 15.76
N HIS A 280 11.10 22.62 16.22
CA HIS A 280 12.26 23.48 16.00
C HIS A 280 13.04 23.05 14.76
N ASP A 281 13.69 24.01 14.12
CA ASP A 281 14.61 23.80 13.01
C ASP A 281 13.98 22.99 11.85
N ILE A 282 12.63 23.08 11.69
CA ILE A 282 11.89 22.38 10.63
C ILE A 282 12.15 23.00 9.25
N LEU A 283 12.64 24.23 9.21
CA LEU A 283 13.19 24.90 8.03
C LEU A 283 14.64 25.27 8.31
N GLY A 284 15.54 25.03 7.36
CA GLY A 284 16.95 25.33 7.48
C GLY A 284 17.71 24.35 8.39
N ASN A 285 18.83 24.75 8.92
CA ASN A 285 19.82 23.98 9.69
C ASN A 285 20.32 22.76 8.87
N ALA A 286 19.81 21.55 9.07
CA ALA A 286 20.09 20.41 8.21
C ALA A 286 18.85 20.00 7.40
N ALA A 287 18.99 19.81 6.11
CA ALA A 287 17.93 19.23 5.29
C ALA A 287 17.57 17.83 5.80
N GLU A 288 16.29 17.46 5.78
CA GLU A 288 15.78 16.27 6.46
C GLU A 288 15.33 15.18 5.49
N MET A 289 15.95 14.01 5.60
CA MET A 289 15.62 12.83 4.80
C MET A 289 14.21 12.30 5.12
N THR A 290 13.46 11.93 4.08
CA THR A 290 12.14 11.29 4.20
C THR A 290 12.17 9.84 3.71
N LEU A 291 11.10 9.08 4.02
CA LEU A 291 10.99 7.67 3.70
C LEU A 291 10.68 7.42 2.22
N ALA A 292 9.85 8.29 1.62
CA ALA A 292 9.31 8.09 0.28
C ALA A 292 10.35 8.37 -0.82
N PRO A 293 10.29 7.66 -1.96
CA PRO A 293 11.07 8.00 -3.13
C PRO A 293 10.58 9.30 -3.75
N PHE A 294 11.49 10.00 -4.45
CA PHE A 294 11.14 11.21 -5.19
C PHE A 294 10.25 10.90 -6.40
N HIS A 295 9.21 11.69 -6.57
CA HIS A 295 8.40 11.74 -7.78
C HIS A 295 8.28 13.18 -8.28
N LEU A 296 8.36 13.39 -9.59
CA LEU A 296 7.96 14.65 -10.18
C LEU A 296 6.45 14.87 -9.97
N ASP A 297 6.04 16.11 -9.87
CA ASP A 297 4.62 16.46 -9.93
C ASP A 297 4.12 16.45 -11.39
N ARG A 298 2.97 15.84 -11.62
CA ARG A 298 2.27 15.89 -12.90
C ARG A 298 0.92 16.60 -12.74
N ARG A 299 0.97 17.89 -12.38
CA ARG A 299 -0.20 18.75 -12.19
C ARG A 299 -1.25 18.10 -11.26
N GLY A 300 -0.92 18.07 -9.97
CA GLY A 300 -1.81 17.61 -8.92
C GLY A 300 -1.69 16.12 -8.55
N ARG A 301 -0.76 15.37 -9.17
CA ARG A 301 -0.46 13.99 -8.78
C ARG A 301 1.01 13.61 -9.00
N PRO A 302 1.54 12.65 -8.25
CA PRO A 302 2.88 12.11 -8.51
C PRO A 302 2.99 11.50 -9.90
N HIS A 303 4.13 11.74 -10.57
CA HIS A 303 4.51 11.01 -11.79
C HIS A 303 4.85 9.55 -11.42
N GLY A 304 4.59 8.62 -12.31
CA GLY A 304 4.77 7.18 -12.04
C GLY A 304 6.23 6.72 -11.89
N GLN A 305 7.23 7.54 -12.26
CA GLN A 305 8.63 7.21 -12.05
C GLN A 305 9.04 7.54 -10.62
N ALA A 306 9.48 6.53 -9.86
CA ALA A 306 10.13 6.69 -8.57
C ALA A 306 11.63 6.93 -8.79
N GLY A 307 12.16 7.97 -8.19
CA GLY A 307 13.57 8.37 -8.25
C GLY A 307 14.36 7.95 -7.01
N GLY A 308 15.30 8.82 -6.59
CA GLY A 308 16.03 8.68 -5.35
C GLY A 308 15.19 9.06 -4.12
N PHE A 309 15.83 9.28 -2.97
CA PHE A 309 15.13 9.76 -1.78
C PHE A 309 14.94 11.28 -1.78
N VAL A 310 14.03 11.75 -0.95
CA VAL A 310 13.69 13.17 -0.83
C VAL A 310 14.28 13.74 0.46
N SER A 311 14.87 14.95 0.38
CA SER A 311 15.07 15.81 1.55
C SER A 311 14.12 16.99 1.54
N ARG A 312 13.79 17.48 2.75
CA ARG A 312 12.86 18.56 3.03
C ARG A 312 13.49 19.64 3.91
N GLY A 313 12.86 20.80 3.97
CA GLY A 313 13.22 21.87 4.90
C GLY A 313 14.27 22.85 4.40
N GLY A 314 15.14 22.43 3.46
CA GLY A 314 16.35 23.19 3.11
C GLY A 314 17.41 23.10 4.22
N ASP A 315 18.56 23.74 4.04
CA ASP A 315 19.72 23.67 4.93
C ASP A 315 20.41 25.03 5.09
N VAL A 316 21.54 25.04 5.81
CA VAL A 316 22.37 26.24 6.05
C VAL A 316 22.91 26.90 4.79
N PHE A 317 22.87 26.20 3.64
CA PHE A 317 23.29 26.70 2.32
C PHE A 317 22.11 27.09 1.43
N THR A 318 20.88 26.96 1.91
CA THR A 318 19.68 27.31 1.15
C THR A 318 19.39 28.81 1.31
N PRO A 319 19.31 29.58 0.21
CA PRO A 319 18.95 31.00 0.26
C PRO A 319 17.56 31.23 0.85
N GLU A 320 17.38 32.35 1.58
CA GLU A 320 16.12 32.75 2.21
C GLU A 320 14.88 32.58 1.32
N GLY A 321 14.94 33.12 0.09
CA GLY A 321 13.82 33.02 -0.87
C GLY A 321 13.56 31.64 -1.45
N GLN A 322 14.36 30.63 -1.08
CA GLN A 322 14.20 29.25 -1.49
C GLN A 322 13.79 28.33 -0.35
N LEU A 323 13.72 28.83 0.88
CA LEU A 323 13.15 28.08 2.01
C LEU A 323 11.62 28.04 1.94
N GLY A 324 11.04 26.94 2.37
CA GLY A 324 9.59 26.79 2.43
C GLY A 324 9.15 25.37 2.76
N SER A 325 7.92 25.27 3.27
CA SER A 325 7.36 23.99 3.70
C SER A 325 7.15 23.00 2.53
N ALA A 326 7.00 23.49 1.29
CA ALA A 326 6.83 22.66 0.10
C ALA A 326 8.15 22.26 -0.58
N VAL A 327 9.28 22.81 -0.14
CA VAL A 327 10.58 22.58 -0.80
C VAL A 327 10.98 21.11 -0.72
N ARG A 328 11.35 20.55 -1.87
CA ARG A 328 11.75 19.15 -2.04
C ARG A 328 13.02 19.08 -2.88
N GLN A 329 13.95 18.23 -2.48
CA GLN A 329 15.14 17.94 -3.26
C GLN A 329 15.34 16.44 -3.42
N GLU A 330 15.59 16.00 -4.65
CA GLU A 330 15.95 14.61 -4.94
C GLU A 330 17.43 14.36 -4.67
N HIS A 331 17.71 13.25 -4.03
CA HIS A 331 19.07 12.74 -3.84
C HIS A 331 19.20 11.31 -4.36
N ASN A 332 20.30 11.01 -5.05
CA ASN A 332 20.66 9.64 -5.36
C ASN A 332 21.06 8.90 -4.08
N TYR A 333 20.68 7.63 -3.96
CA TYR A 333 21.10 6.78 -2.84
C TYR A 333 22.62 6.55 -2.79
N PHE A 334 23.29 6.59 -3.94
CA PHE A 334 24.70 6.28 -4.07
C PHE A 334 25.46 7.40 -4.78
N ASN A 335 26.72 7.59 -4.37
CA ASN A 335 27.67 8.44 -5.08
C ASN A 335 28.28 7.64 -6.24
N ALA A 336 27.99 8.04 -7.47
CA ALA A 336 28.44 7.34 -8.67
C ALA A 336 29.97 7.26 -8.82
N ALA A 337 30.71 8.23 -8.26
CA ALA A 337 32.18 8.26 -8.36
C ALA A 337 32.84 7.29 -7.37
N THR A 338 32.27 7.08 -6.18
CA THR A 338 32.86 6.24 -5.12
C THR A 338 32.17 4.90 -4.98
N GLY A 339 30.92 4.74 -5.48
CA GLY A 339 30.08 3.56 -5.26
C GLY A 339 29.53 3.43 -3.84
N LEU A 340 29.81 4.38 -2.95
CA LEU A 340 29.35 4.38 -1.58
C LEU A 340 27.98 5.03 -1.45
N ALA A 341 27.28 4.74 -0.36
CA ALA A 341 26.05 5.45 0.01
C ALA A 341 26.31 6.96 0.10
N LYS A 342 25.38 7.77 -0.43
CA LYS A 342 25.53 9.23 -0.45
C LYS A 342 25.27 9.81 0.94
N SER A 343 26.16 10.66 1.39
CA SER A 343 26.02 11.53 2.57
C SER A 343 26.44 12.96 2.21
N LEU A 344 25.90 13.93 2.93
CA LEU A 344 26.24 15.36 2.79
C LEU A 344 26.42 15.95 4.18
N ASP A 345 27.22 17.02 4.26
CA ASP A 345 27.57 17.71 5.51
C ASP A 345 26.43 18.55 6.11
N SER A 346 25.36 18.78 5.35
CA SER A 346 24.14 19.51 5.76
C SER A 346 22.88 18.67 5.62
N LEU A 347 22.99 17.34 5.47
CA LEU A 347 21.87 16.43 5.32
C LEU A 347 21.74 15.52 6.54
N GLY A 348 20.67 15.70 7.30
CA GLY A 348 20.32 14.95 8.50
C GLY A 348 18.94 14.32 8.40
N PHE A 349 18.32 14.07 9.54
CA PHE A 349 16.97 13.49 9.60
C PHE A 349 16.29 13.74 10.93
N ARG A 350 14.95 13.70 10.92
CA ARG A 350 14.13 13.53 12.12
C ARG A 350 13.29 12.26 12.02
N LEU A 351 12.73 11.78 13.13
CA LEU A 351 11.98 10.54 13.18
C LEU A 351 10.48 10.80 13.37
N VAL A 352 9.68 9.87 12.90
CA VAL A 352 8.26 9.73 13.20
C VAL A 352 8.06 8.44 13.99
N LEU A 353 7.23 8.51 15.03
CA LEU A 353 6.73 7.36 15.76
C LEU A 353 5.32 7.06 15.26
N THR A 354 5.12 5.85 14.82
CA THR A 354 3.91 5.33 14.17
C THR A 354 3.59 3.93 14.70
N ALA A 355 2.46 3.35 14.28
CA ALA A 355 2.06 1.99 14.62
C ALA A 355 1.74 1.18 13.35
N PRO A 356 1.74 -0.17 13.41
CA PRO A 356 1.23 -1.00 12.34
C PRO A 356 -0.25 -0.72 12.07
N VAL A 357 -0.67 -0.78 10.81
CA VAL A 357 -2.10 -0.58 10.46
C VAL A 357 -2.94 -1.80 10.87
N ILE A 358 -2.43 -3.01 10.63
CA ILE A 358 -3.09 -4.28 10.99
C ILE A 358 -2.41 -4.84 12.23
N VAL A 359 -2.92 -4.48 13.40
CA VAL A 359 -2.34 -4.82 14.71
C VAL A 359 -2.89 -6.12 15.30
N SER A 360 -4.00 -6.64 14.76
CA SER A 360 -4.63 -7.88 15.23
C SER A 360 -5.57 -8.47 14.18
N SER A 361 -5.97 -9.74 14.33
CA SER A 361 -7.01 -10.36 13.51
C SER A 361 -8.36 -9.63 13.68
N GLN A 362 -8.68 -9.19 14.90
CA GLN A 362 -9.89 -8.43 15.17
C GLN A 362 -9.87 -7.07 14.43
N ARG A 363 -8.73 -6.37 14.43
CA ARG A 363 -8.55 -5.12 13.66
C ARG A 363 -8.69 -5.37 12.15
N LEU A 364 -8.12 -6.47 11.65
CA LEU A 364 -8.26 -6.86 10.24
C LEU A 364 -9.73 -7.09 9.86
N ASP A 365 -10.50 -7.77 10.70
CA ASP A 365 -11.91 -8.01 10.42
C ASP A 365 -12.74 -6.71 10.50
N ALA A 366 -12.43 -5.82 11.45
CA ALA A 366 -13.02 -4.49 11.52
C ALA A 366 -12.69 -3.64 10.28
N ILE A 367 -11.44 -3.69 9.79
CA ILE A 367 -11.03 -3.02 8.54
C ILE A 367 -11.83 -3.57 7.35
N LYS A 368 -11.97 -4.89 7.21
CA LYS A 368 -12.76 -5.51 6.13
C LYS A 368 -14.22 -5.07 6.18
N GLN A 369 -14.80 -5.03 7.38
CA GLN A 369 -16.17 -4.58 7.56
C GLN A 369 -16.33 -3.10 7.20
N ALA A 370 -15.46 -2.23 7.72
CA ALA A 370 -15.46 -0.81 7.37
C ALA A 370 -15.27 -0.61 5.85
N TRP A 371 -14.33 -1.35 5.24
CA TRP A 371 -14.07 -1.28 3.80
C TRP A 371 -15.28 -1.73 2.96
N SER A 372 -16.04 -2.73 3.43
CA SER A 372 -17.20 -3.24 2.69
C SER A 372 -18.38 -2.25 2.61
N VAL A 373 -18.43 -1.28 3.53
CA VAL A 373 -19.49 -0.24 3.56
C VAL A 373 -19.00 1.11 3.05
N LEU A 374 -17.71 1.24 2.70
CA LEU A 374 -17.22 2.47 2.07
C LEU A 374 -17.97 2.68 0.75
N PRO A 375 -18.48 3.90 0.51
CA PRO A 375 -19.03 4.25 -0.78
C PRO A 375 -17.93 4.06 -1.83
N THR A 376 -18.25 3.32 -2.90
CA THR A 376 -17.35 3.27 -4.05
C THR A 376 -17.23 4.69 -4.61
N LEU A 377 -16.02 5.19 -4.74
CA LEU A 377 -15.71 6.53 -5.31
C LEU A 377 -16.35 6.78 -6.69
N THR A 378 -17.07 5.81 -7.19
CA THR A 378 -17.73 5.78 -8.49
C THR A 378 -19.19 6.28 -8.47
N GLY A 379 -19.81 6.47 -7.27
CA GLY A 379 -21.21 6.87 -7.16
C GLY A 379 -21.46 8.34 -6.76
N ASP A 380 -20.66 8.90 -5.87
CA ASP A 380 -20.99 10.19 -5.23
C ASP A 380 -20.13 11.39 -5.67
N ALA A 381 -18.98 11.16 -6.31
CA ALA A 381 -18.16 12.26 -6.84
C ALA A 381 -18.93 13.11 -7.88
N THR A 382 -19.98 12.57 -8.51
CA THR A 382 -20.84 13.35 -9.40
C THR A 382 -21.84 14.21 -8.62
N GLY A 383 -22.32 13.77 -7.47
CA GLY A 383 -23.27 14.53 -6.63
C GLY A 383 -22.59 15.76 -6.01
N ASP A 384 -21.41 15.60 -5.44
CA ASP A 384 -20.63 16.70 -4.88
C ASP A 384 -20.14 17.68 -5.96
N ALA A 385 -19.76 17.16 -7.11
CA ALA A 385 -19.32 18.00 -8.22
C ALA A 385 -20.50 18.75 -8.88
N ASP A 386 -21.67 18.14 -8.99
CA ASP A 386 -22.90 18.82 -9.46
C ASP A 386 -23.36 19.88 -8.44
N GLN A 387 -23.22 19.61 -7.14
CA GLN A 387 -23.50 20.58 -6.08
C GLN A 387 -22.51 21.75 -6.14
N ALA A 388 -21.21 21.48 -6.30
CA ALA A 388 -20.18 22.51 -6.43
C ALA A 388 -20.40 23.39 -7.67
N LEU A 389 -20.81 22.81 -8.80
CA LEU A 389 -21.20 23.57 -9.99
C LEU A 389 -22.43 24.45 -9.74
N SER A 390 -23.46 23.94 -9.05
CA SER A 390 -24.63 24.71 -8.66
C SER A 390 -24.28 25.89 -7.74
N ASP A 391 -23.38 25.67 -6.80
CA ASP A 391 -22.94 26.69 -5.86
C ASP A 391 -22.05 27.76 -6.54
N LEU A 392 -21.18 27.37 -7.47
CA LEU A 392 -20.45 28.29 -8.34
C LEU A 392 -21.40 29.15 -9.19
N GLN A 393 -22.45 28.57 -9.74
CA GLN A 393 -23.45 29.29 -10.51
C GLN A 393 -24.19 30.33 -9.64
N LYS A 394 -24.64 29.94 -8.44
CA LYS A 394 -25.27 30.87 -7.49
C LYS A 394 -24.34 32.01 -7.08
N LEU A 395 -23.05 31.71 -6.83
CA LEU A 395 -22.04 32.71 -6.52
C LEU A 395 -21.81 33.68 -7.68
N ALA A 396 -21.76 33.18 -8.91
CA ALA A 396 -21.64 34.02 -10.11
C ALA A 396 -22.87 34.93 -10.27
N GLU A 397 -24.09 34.42 -10.10
CA GLU A 397 -25.35 35.18 -10.18
C GLU A 397 -25.46 36.24 -9.06
N GLN A 398 -24.95 35.98 -7.87
CA GLN A 398 -24.97 36.91 -6.73
C GLN A 398 -23.86 37.96 -6.77
N SER A 399 -22.82 37.75 -7.56
CA SER A 399 -21.70 38.70 -7.66
C SER A 399 -22.08 40.01 -8.36
N ARG A 400 -21.78 41.14 -7.69
CA ARG A 400 -21.91 42.50 -8.26
C ARG A 400 -20.66 42.96 -9.01
N ASP A 401 -19.58 42.20 -8.93
CA ASP A 401 -18.32 42.46 -9.62
C ASP A 401 -18.30 41.68 -10.94
N ASP A 402 -18.31 42.36 -12.05
CA ASP A 402 -18.36 41.77 -13.38
C ASP A 402 -17.11 40.97 -13.73
N ALA A 403 -15.92 41.35 -13.20
CA ALA A 403 -14.68 40.62 -13.40
C ALA A 403 -14.69 39.28 -12.61
N LEU A 404 -15.19 39.33 -11.38
CA LEU A 404 -15.36 38.11 -10.54
C LEU A 404 -16.40 37.16 -11.15
N ARG A 405 -17.53 37.70 -11.63
CA ARG A 405 -18.58 36.90 -12.31
C ARG A 405 -18.00 36.20 -13.53
N ALA A 406 -17.31 36.92 -14.42
CA ALA A 406 -16.69 36.33 -15.61
C ALA A 406 -15.68 35.22 -15.25
N ARG A 407 -14.94 35.36 -14.14
CA ARG A 407 -13.98 34.38 -13.68
C ARG A 407 -14.67 33.13 -13.13
N LEU A 408 -15.74 33.27 -12.35
CA LEU A 408 -16.56 32.16 -11.84
C LEU A 408 -17.22 31.37 -12.97
N GLU A 409 -17.79 32.05 -13.99
CA GLU A 409 -18.34 31.39 -15.18
C GLU A 409 -17.27 30.66 -16.01
N LEU A 410 -16.02 31.16 -16.05
CA LEU A 410 -14.93 30.44 -16.71
C LEU A 410 -14.55 29.17 -15.96
N ILE A 411 -14.48 29.25 -14.62
CA ILE A 411 -14.22 28.08 -13.76
C ILE A 411 -15.32 27.04 -13.93
N GLN A 412 -16.58 27.46 -13.89
CA GLN A 412 -17.73 26.57 -14.10
C GLN A 412 -17.63 25.85 -15.45
N ARG A 413 -17.42 26.56 -16.55
CA ARG A 413 -17.26 25.95 -17.88
C ARG A 413 -16.10 24.95 -17.95
N ASN A 414 -14.98 25.24 -17.29
CA ASN A 414 -13.84 24.33 -17.25
C ASN A 414 -14.14 23.06 -16.43
N MET A 415 -14.87 23.20 -15.32
CA MET A 415 -15.32 22.06 -14.52
C MET A 415 -16.32 21.19 -15.28
N GLU A 416 -17.34 21.80 -15.91
CA GLU A 416 -18.31 21.10 -16.76
C GLU A 416 -17.63 20.32 -17.89
N LYS A 417 -16.66 20.93 -18.54
CA LYS A 417 -15.85 20.25 -19.57
C LYS A 417 -15.06 19.08 -19.01
N GLY A 418 -14.37 19.26 -17.87
CA GLY A 418 -13.63 18.21 -17.20
C GLY A 418 -14.51 17.03 -16.79
N GLN A 419 -15.68 17.32 -16.21
CA GLN A 419 -16.66 16.28 -15.85
C GLN A 419 -17.18 15.52 -17.08
N SER A 420 -17.47 16.23 -18.18
CA SER A 420 -17.91 15.61 -19.43
C SER A 420 -16.86 14.66 -20.00
N GLU A 421 -15.57 15.06 -20.00
CA GLU A 421 -14.45 14.23 -20.45
C GLU A 421 -14.27 12.97 -19.60
N VAL A 422 -14.38 13.10 -18.26
CA VAL A 422 -14.31 11.97 -17.33
C VAL A 422 -15.48 11.01 -17.54
N LYS A 423 -16.71 11.52 -17.64
CA LYS A 423 -17.91 10.72 -17.89
C LYS A 423 -17.84 9.98 -19.23
N GLU A 424 -17.32 10.63 -20.26
CA GLU A 424 -17.15 10.00 -21.57
C GLU A 424 -16.08 8.91 -21.54
N ALA A 425 -14.95 9.15 -20.87
CA ALA A 425 -13.90 8.15 -20.68
C ALA A 425 -14.42 6.92 -19.90
N ARG A 426 -15.19 7.16 -18.81
CA ARG A 426 -15.83 6.12 -18.01
C ARG A 426 -16.81 5.28 -18.85
N THR A 427 -17.64 5.94 -19.64
CA THR A 427 -18.59 5.28 -20.55
C THR A 427 -17.89 4.41 -21.59
N ARG A 428 -16.78 4.91 -22.18
CA ARG A 428 -15.96 4.15 -23.14
C ARG A 428 -15.35 2.90 -22.50
N THR A 429 -14.86 3.03 -21.27
CA THR A 429 -14.29 1.93 -20.49
C THR A 429 -15.35 0.88 -20.19
N LEU A 430 -16.52 1.26 -19.70
CA LEU A 430 -17.62 0.34 -19.44
C LEU A 430 -18.02 -0.46 -20.68
N ARG A 431 -18.17 0.20 -21.84
CA ARG A 431 -18.48 -0.50 -23.10
C ARG A 431 -17.40 -1.51 -23.50
N ALA A 432 -16.12 -1.20 -23.26
CA ALA A 432 -15.03 -2.15 -23.49
C ALA A 432 -15.11 -3.35 -22.55
N LEU A 433 -15.44 -3.14 -21.29
CA LEU A 433 -15.61 -4.21 -20.29
C LEU A 433 -16.83 -5.09 -20.60
N LEU A 434 -17.95 -4.50 -21.02
CA LEU A 434 -19.15 -5.27 -21.44
C LEU A 434 -18.85 -6.17 -22.66
N ARG A 435 -18.10 -5.67 -23.65
CA ARG A 435 -17.64 -6.49 -24.79
C ARG A 435 -16.74 -7.64 -24.32
N MET A 436 -15.78 -7.36 -23.46
CA MET A 436 -14.86 -8.37 -22.93
C MET A 436 -15.60 -9.42 -22.09
N GLY A 437 -16.55 -9.02 -21.24
CA GLY A 437 -17.42 -9.93 -20.50
C GLY A 437 -18.22 -10.86 -21.39
N ALA A 438 -18.77 -10.34 -22.50
CA ALA A 438 -19.47 -11.15 -23.49
C ALA A 438 -18.56 -12.19 -24.17
N PHE A 439 -17.34 -11.82 -24.54
CA PHE A 439 -16.35 -12.75 -25.11
C PHE A 439 -15.92 -13.82 -24.11
N LEU A 440 -15.68 -13.46 -22.85
CA LEU A 440 -15.33 -14.42 -21.80
C LEU A 440 -16.50 -15.38 -21.52
N ALA A 441 -17.73 -14.87 -21.42
CA ALA A 441 -18.91 -15.70 -21.28
C ALA A 441 -19.03 -16.73 -22.41
N LYS A 442 -18.86 -16.31 -23.68
CA LYS A 442 -18.86 -17.20 -24.84
C LYS A 442 -17.72 -18.22 -24.76
N ARG A 443 -16.54 -17.82 -24.33
CA ARG A 443 -15.38 -18.72 -24.15
C ARG A 443 -15.69 -19.81 -23.14
N VAL A 444 -16.23 -19.46 -21.97
CA VAL A 444 -16.66 -20.40 -20.92
C VAL A 444 -17.61 -21.45 -21.49
N VAL A 445 -18.67 -21.01 -22.17
CA VAL A 445 -19.65 -21.93 -22.80
C VAL A 445 -19.00 -22.84 -23.86
N THR A 446 -18.11 -22.27 -24.68
CA THR A 446 -17.42 -23.04 -25.74
C THR A 446 -16.53 -24.13 -25.12
N ASP A 447 -15.75 -23.82 -24.10
CA ASP A 447 -14.88 -24.80 -23.45
C ASP A 447 -15.71 -25.88 -22.72
N GLN A 448 -16.83 -25.52 -22.10
CA GLN A 448 -17.76 -26.46 -21.47
C GLN A 448 -18.37 -27.42 -22.50
N GLN A 449 -18.81 -26.92 -23.66
CA GLN A 449 -19.35 -27.74 -24.74
C GLN A 449 -18.31 -28.71 -25.32
N ARG A 450 -17.06 -28.25 -25.49
CA ARG A 450 -15.94 -29.10 -25.92
C ARG A 450 -15.64 -30.20 -24.92
N ALA A 451 -15.64 -29.88 -23.61
CA ALA A 451 -15.44 -30.88 -22.56
C ALA A 451 -16.52 -31.98 -22.64
N ARG A 452 -17.80 -31.59 -22.70
CA ARG A 452 -18.92 -32.52 -22.84
C ARG A 452 -18.86 -33.37 -24.12
N ALA A 453 -18.46 -32.78 -25.23
CA ALA A 453 -18.31 -33.53 -26.49
C ALA A 453 -17.25 -34.62 -26.37
N ILE A 454 -16.11 -34.36 -25.72
CA ILE A 454 -15.08 -35.38 -25.49
C ILE A 454 -15.58 -36.45 -24.51
N GLU A 455 -16.26 -36.08 -23.43
CA GLU A 455 -16.87 -37.04 -22.50
C GLU A 455 -17.87 -37.97 -23.20
N GLN A 456 -18.72 -37.44 -24.08
CA GLN A 456 -19.65 -38.21 -24.89
C GLN A 456 -18.93 -39.14 -25.86
N LEU A 457 -17.85 -38.68 -26.51
CA LEU A 457 -17.03 -39.54 -27.40
C LEU A 457 -16.38 -40.68 -26.63
N MET A 458 -15.88 -40.41 -25.42
CA MET A 458 -15.29 -41.45 -24.57
C MET A 458 -16.34 -42.49 -24.16
N ALA A 459 -17.51 -42.04 -23.70
CA ALA A 459 -18.61 -42.94 -23.33
C ALA A 459 -19.09 -43.79 -24.52
N LEU A 460 -19.22 -43.18 -25.70
CA LEU A 460 -19.63 -43.91 -26.93
C LEU A 460 -18.58 -44.92 -27.37
N ALA A 461 -17.30 -44.59 -27.24
CA ALA A 461 -16.22 -45.49 -27.61
C ALA A 461 -16.15 -46.70 -26.66
N ASP A 462 -16.36 -46.49 -25.38
CA ASP A 462 -16.45 -47.57 -24.38
C ASP A 462 -17.66 -48.48 -24.64
N ASP A 463 -18.85 -47.93 -24.82
CA ASP A 463 -20.06 -48.68 -25.15
C ASP A 463 -19.89 -49.54 -26.43
N ARG A 464 -19.28 -48.97 -27.48
CA ARG A 464 -18.97 -49.72 -28.71
C ARG A 464 -18.01 -50.88 -28.47
N PHE A 465 -16.98 -50.66 -27.65
CA PHE A 465 -16.04 -51.72 -27.29
C PHE A 465 -16.72 -52.81 -26.48
N GLN A 466 -17.57 -52.48 -25.51
CA GLN A 466 -18.30 -53.46 -24.71
C GLN A 466 -19.21 -54.34 -25.59
N ARG A 467 -19.94 -53.76 -26.54
CA ARG A 467 -20.76 -54.50 -27.51
C ARG A 467 -19.91 -55.40 -28.40
N PHE A 468 -18.80 -54.90 -28.93
CA PHE A 468 -17.86 -55.67 -29.74
C PHE A 468 -17.28 -56.87 -28.94
N ALA A 469 -16.82 -56.63 -27.72
CA ALA A 469 -16.27 -57.68 -26.88
C ALA A 469 -17.31 -58.78 -26.56
N ALA A 470 -18.57 -58.41 -26.31
CA ALA A 470 -19.66 -59.34 -26.08
C ALA A 470 -19.99 -60.17 -27.30
N GLU A 471 -19.99 -59.57 -28.51
CA GLU A 471 -20.30 -60.26 -29.77
C GLU A 471 -19.21 -61.30 -30.20
N VAL A 472 -17.95 -60.99 -29.92
CA VAL A 472 -16.81 -61.81 -30.30
C VAL A 472 -16.48 -62.86 -29.26
N SER A 473 -16.88 -62.66 -27.99
CA SER A 473 -16.61 -63.57 -26.86
C SER A 473 -17.08 -64.97 -27.14
N GLY A 474 -16.25 -65.99 -26.80
CA GLY A 474 -16.57 -67.41 -27.00
C GLY A 474 -16.19 -67.97 -28.35
N LYS A 475 -15.68 -67.16 -29.29
CA LYS A 475 -15.19 -67.66 -30.60
C LYS A 475 -13.70 -68.04 -30.51
N PRO A 476 -13.21 -69.05 -31.29
CA PRO A 476 -11.78 -69.40 -31.29
C PRO A 476 -10.90 -68.19 -31.65
N GLY A 477 -9.88 -67.87 -30.83
CA GLY A 477 -8.98 -66.74 -31.04
C GLY A 477 -9.52 -65.40 -30.62
N SER A 478 -10.71 -65.31 -30.01
CA SER A 478 -11.37 -64.05 -29.59
C SER A 478 -10.59 -63.27 -28.56
N GLU A 479 -9.88 -63.92 -27.64
CA GLU A 479 -9.13 -63.22 -26.56
C GLU A 479 -8.05 -62.30 -27.12
N ALA A 480 -7.25 -62.76 -28.10
CA ALA A 480 -6.21 -61.92 -28.70
C ALA A 480 -6.78 -60.69 -29.44
N VAL A 481 -7.91 -60.85 -30.13
CA VAL A 481 -8.59 -59.77 -30.85
C VAL A 481 -9.21 -58.77 -29.88
N ILE A 482 -9.79 -59.25 -28.78
CA ILE A 482 -10.33 -58.37 -27.71
C ILE A 482 -9.20 -57.59 -27.01
N ASP A 483 -8.06 -58.25 -26.75
CA ASP A 483 -6.93 -57.58 -26.08
C ASP A 483 -6.28 -56.53 -26.98
N GLU A 484 -6.13 -56.77 -28.29
CA GLU A 484 -5.65 -55.76 -29.25
C GLU A 484 -6.61 -54.56 -29.32
N ALA A 485 -7.92 -54.83 -29.42
CA ALA A 485 -8.94 -53.78 -29.44
C ALA A 485 -8.94 -52.98 -28.12
N ARG A 486 -8.77 -53.65 -26.97
CA ARG A 486 -8.65 -53.02 -25.67
C ARG A 486 -7.41 -52.11 -25.58
N GLY A 487 -6.28 -52.58 -26.09
CA GLY A 487 -5.04 -51.78 -26.14
C GLY A 487 -5.22 -50.52 -27.02
N SER A 488 -5.87 -50.67 -28.17
CA SER A 488 -6.19 -49.52 -29.04
C SER A 488 -7.14 -48.51 -28.35
N LEU A 489 -8.20 -48.99 -27.72
CA LEU A 489 -9.13 -48.16 -26.96
C LEU A 489 -8.43 -47.40 -25.81
N LYS A 490 -7.62 -48.12 -25.02
CA LYS A 490 -6.87 -47.52 -23.90
C LYS A 490 -5.97 -46.38 -24.37
N SER A 491 -5.29 -46.54 -25.52
CA SER A 491 -4.46 -45.49 -26.10
C SER A 491 -5.27 -44.27 -26.54
N LYS A 492 -6.45 -44.47 -27.15
CA LYS A 492 -7.35 -43.36 -27.52
C LYS A 492 -7.93 -42.65 -26.29
N MET A 493 -8.39 -43.41 -25.30
CA MET A 493 -8.92 -42.88 -24.06
C MET A 493 -7.89 -42.02 -23.34
N ALA A 494 -6.63 -42.42 -23.26
CA ALA A 494 -5.57 -41.63 -22.66
C ALA A 494 -5.35 -40.29 -23.37
N LYS A 495 -5.43 -40.27 -24.71
CA LYS A 495 -5.33 -39.02 -25.49
C LYS A 495 -6.52 -38.09 -25.24
N TRP A 496 -7.74 -38.64 -25.25
CA TRP A 496 -8.94 -37.85 -24.99
C TRP A 496 -8.99 -37.34 -23.55
N GLN A 497 -8.53 -38.13 -22.60
CA GLN A 497 -8.42 -37.68 -21.20
C GLN A 497 -7.45 -36.48 -21.06
N ALA A 498 -6.28 -36.54 -21.70
CA ALA A 498 -5.32 -35.44 -21.68
C ALA A 498 -5.92 -34.17 -22.33
N GLN A 499 -6.68 -34.30 -23.43
CA GLN A 499 -7.38 -33.16 -24.02
C GLN A 499 -8.50 -32.61 -23.13
N LEU A 500 -9.23 -33.49 -22.45
CA LEU A 500 -10.28 -33.11 -21.53
C LEU A 500 -9.70 -32.33 -20.33
N ASP A 501 -8.56 -32.78 -19.78
CA ASP A 501 -7.89 -32.15 -18.69
C ASP A 501 -7.38 -30.74 -19.08
N GLU A 502 -6.85 -30.56 -20.28
CA GLU A 502 -6.45 -29.26 -20.81
C GLU A 502 -7.65 -28.32 -20.99
N ILE A 503 -8.76 -28.82 -21.55
CA ILE A 503 -9.98 -28.01 -21.73
C ILE A 503 -10.58 -27.61 -20.36
N ARG A 504 -10.60 -28.52 -19.40
CA ARG A 504 -11.09 -28.21 -18.04
C ARG A 504 -10.23 -27.16 -17.34
N ALA A 505 -8.91 -27.22 -17.50
CA ALA A 505 -8.01 -26.18 -16.99
C ALA A 505 -8.27 -24.82 -17.65
N SER A 506 -8.52 -24.80 -18.98
CA SER A 506 -8.90 -23.59 -19.71
C SER A 506 -10.26 -23.04 -19.25
N LEU A 507 -11.24 -23.92 -19.02
CA LEU A 507 -12.58 -23.57 -18.51
C LEU A 507 -12.49 -22.93 -17.13
N ASP A 508 -11.74 -23.53 -16.20
CA ASP A 508 -11.56 -23.01 -14.85
C ASP A 508 -10.92 -21.62 -14.85
N SER A 509 -9.87 -21.45 -15.67
CA SER A 509 -9.21 -20.14 -15.85
C SER A 509 -10.17 -19.10 -16.42
N SER A 510 -10.90 -19.45 -17.49
CA SER A 510 -11.84 -18.54 -18.16
C SER A 510 -12.99 -18.14 -17.22
N LEU A 511 -13.51 -19.09 -16.42
CA LEU A 511 -14.55 -18.85 -15.44
C LEU A 511 -14.05 -17.98 -14.27
N SER A 512 -12.79 -18.14 -13.87
CA SER A 512 -12.18 -17.28 -12.86
C SER A 512 -12.08 -15.84 -13.33
N TYR A 513 -11.53 -15.60 -14.53
CA TYR A 513 -11.47 -14.26 -15.13
C TYR A 513 -12.85 -13.65 -15.35
N TYR A 514 -13.83 -14.47 -15.75
CA TYR A 514 -15.22 -14.02 -15.89
C TYR A 514 -15.78 -13.56 -14.55
N GLY A 515 -15.57 -14.33 -13.48
CA GLY A 515 -16.01 -13.99 -12.13
C GLY A 515 -15.36 -12.72 -11.61
N ASP A 516 -14.04 -12.55 -11.78
CA ASP A 516 -13.32 -11.36 -11.40
C ASP A 516 -13.87 -10.12 -12.13
N MET A 517 -14.26 -10.25 -13.39
CA MET A 517 -14.89 -9.19 -14.15
C MET A 517 -16.32 -8.88 -13.67
N VAL A 518 -17.14 -9.90 -13.36
CA VAL A 518 -18.48 -9.70 -12.79
C VAL A 518 -18.39 -8.91 -11.49
N ILE A 519 -17.46 -9.28 -10.61
CA ILE A 519 -17.22 -8.63 -9.33
C ILE A 519 -16.71 -7.19 -9.52
N GLY A 520 -15.65 -7.02 -10.31
CA GLY A 520 -15.01 -5.71 -10.51
C GLY A 520 -15.95 -4.72 -11.18
N VAL A 521 -16.53 -5.10 -12.33
CA VAL A 521 -17.44 -4.21 -13.08
C VAL A 521 -18.77 -4.01 -12.34
N GLY A 522 -19.26 -5.05 -11.67
CA GLY A 522 -20.47 -4.97 -10.85
C GLY A 522 -20.33 -4.03 -9.67
N ARG A 523 -19.13 -3.90 -9.10
CA ARG A 523 -18.82 -2.93 -8.04
C ARG A 523 -18.68 -1.50 -8.57
N ASP A 524 -18.01 -1.34 -9.71
CA ASP A 524 -17.58 -0.03 -10.21
C ASP A 524 -18.65 0.71 -11.03
N TYR A 525 -19.71 0.02 -11.51
CA TYR A 525 -20.73 0.61 -12.40
C TYR A 525 -22.14 0.21 -11.97
N GLY A 526 -23.02 1.22 -11.85
CA GLY A 526 -24.44 1.04 -11.52
C GLY A 526 -25.29 0.57 -12.70
N ASP A 527 -26.54 0.16 -12.42
CA ASP A 527 -27.50 -0.24 -13.46
C ASP A 527 -27.86 0.90 -14.42
N ASP A 528 -27.85 2.13 -13.94
CA ASP A 528 -28.07 3.36 -14.70
C ASP A 528 -26.99 3.61 -15.76
N GLU A 529 -25.77 3.12 -15.55
CA GLU A 529 -24.67 3.17 -16.52
C GLU A 529 -24.62 1.89 -17.39
N VAL A 530 -24.81 0.72 -16.78
CA VAL A 530 -24.68 -0.58 -17.45
C VAL A 530 -25.76 -0.77 -18.52
N ARG A 531 -27.03 -0.46 -18.24
CA ARG A 531 -28.11 -0.66 -19.19
C ARG A 531 -27.98 0.17 -20.49
N PRO A 532 -27.68 1.49 -20.41
CA PRO A 532 -27.41 2.27 -21.62
C PRO A 532 -26.14 1.81 -22.36
N GLY A 533 -25.09 1.47 -21.61
CA GLY A 533 -23.84 0.94 -22.16
C GLY A 533 -24.06 -0.37 -22.91
N LEU A 534 -24.84 -1.30 -22.37
CA LEU A 534 -25.21 -2.57 -22.97
C LEU A 534 -26.02 -2.38 -24.26
N ALA A 535 -26.96 -1.45 -24.29
CA ALA A 535 -27.74 -1.15 -25.49
C ALA A 535 -26.83 -0.72 -26.66
N VAL A 536 -25.84 0.13 -26.41
CA VAL A 536 -24.86 0.55 -27.41
C VAL A 536 -23.98 -0.63 -27.85
N VAL A 537 -23.48 -1.45 -26.93
CA VAL A 537 -22.66 -2.63 -27.24
C VAL A 537 -23.46 -3.65 -28.09
N ASN A 538 -24.74 -3.86 -27.78
CA ASN A 538 -25.60 -4.75 -28.55
C ASN A 538 -25.77 -4.26 -30.01
N GLU A 539 -25.91 -2.93 -30.20
CA GLU A 539 -25.98 -2.35 -31.55
C GLU A 539 -24.65 -2.48 -32.30
N GLU A 540 -23.52 -2.25 -31.61
CA GLU A 540 -22.18 -2.48 -32.17
C GLU A 540 -22.02 -3.95 -32.61
N PHE A 541 -22.51 -4.92 -31.83
CA PHE A 541 -22.46 -6.34 -32.18
C PHE A 541 -23.31 -6.66 -33.43
N ARG A 542 -24.48 -6.04 -33.58
CA ARG A 542 -25.30 -6.19 -34.80
C ARG A 542 -24.58 -5.64 -36.02
N LEU A 543 -24.03 -4.41 -35.92
CA LEU A 543 -23.34 -3.76 -37.03
C LEU A 543 -22.06 -4.48 -37.47
N LYS A 544 -21.36 -5.13 -36.52
CA LYS A 544 -20.11 -5.89 -36.79
C LYS A 544 -20.33 -7.36 -37.06
N GLN A 545 -21.57 -7.79 -37.32
CA GLN A 545 -21.95 -9.20 -37.54
C GLN A 545 -21.63 -10.15 -36.38
N ASN A 546 -21.50 -9.63 -35.19
CA ASN A 546 -21.23 -10.37 -33.95
C ASN A 546 -22.50 -10.51 -33.08
N ALA A 547 -23.67 -10.48 -33.67
CA ALA A 547 -24.98 -10.53 -32.97
C ALA A 547 -25.12 -11.78 -32.06
N TYR A 548 -24.35 -12.84 -32.34
CA TYR A 548 -24.30 -14.05 -31.50
C TYR A 548 -23.77 -13.79 -30.09
N LEU A 549 -23.06 -12.67 -29.84
CA LEU A 549 -22.56 -12.26 -28.52
C LEU A 549 -23.59 -11.53 -27.66
N ILE A 550 -24.68 -11.06 -28.23
CA ILE A 550 -25.70 -10.27 -27.52
C ILE A 550 -26.27 -11.01 -26.29
N PRO A 551 -26.65 -12.29 -26.36
CA PRO A 551 -27.16 -13.00 -25.18
C PRO A 551 -26.10 -13.14 -24.07
N TYR A 552 -24.81 -13.27 -24.42
CA TYR A 552 -23.72 -13.35 -23.45
C TYR A 552 -23.44 -12.02 -22.79
N ALA A 553 -23.54 -10.90 -23.53
CA ALA A 553 -23.45 -9.56 -22.94
C ALA A 553 -24.60 -9.27 -21.96
N GLY A 554 -25.83 -9.69 -22.31
CA GLY A 554 -26.99 -9.61 -21.45
C GLY A 554 -26.80 -10.40 -20.15
N ARG A 555 -26.39 -11.67 -20.26
CA ARG A 555 -26.16 -12.54 -19.10
C ARG A 555 -25.03 -12.00 -18.21
N PHE A 556 -23.97 -11.43 -18.78
CA PHE A 556 -22.90 -10.78 -18.02
C PHE A 556 -23.45 -9.60 -17.21
N ALA A 557 -24.32 -8.75 -17.79
CA ALA A 557 -24.95 -7.65 -17.09
C ALA A 557 -25.90 -8.15 -15.99
N ASP A 558 -26.66 -9.25 -16.21
CA ASP A 558 -27.51 -9.86 -15.21
C ASP A 558 -26.71 -10.38 -14.01
N HIS A 559 -25.57 -11.03 -14.24
CA HIS A 559 -24.68 -11.50 -13.17
C HIS A 559 -24.09 -10.35 -12.37
N MET A 560 -23.70 -9.24 -13.02
CA MET A 560 -23.26 -8.02 -12.31
C MET A 560 -24.37 -7.45 -11.44
N ALA A 561 -25.62 -7.39 -11.94
CA ALA A 561 -26.76 -6.90 -11.17
C ALA A 561 -27.06 -7.80 -9.97
N ALA A 562 -27.02 -9.12 -10.15
CA ALA A 562 -27.19 -10.07 -9.05
C ALA A 562 -26.09 -9.91 -7.98
N TYR A 563 -24.83 -9.83 -8.39
CA TYR A 563 -23.72 -9.61 -7.47
C TYR A 563 -23.87 -8.32 -6.64
N ARG A 564 -24.35 -7.22 -7.24
CA ARG A 564 -24.61 -5.97 -6.50
C ARG A 564 -25.70 -6.12 -5.42
N LEU A 565 -26.67 -7.03 -5.63
CA LEU A 565 -27.77 -7.22 -4.69
C LEU A 565 -27.39 -8.09 -3.49
N ASP A 566 -26.59 -9.14 -3.69
CA ASP A 566 -26.32 -10.15 -2.67
C ASP A 566 -24.84 -10.26 -2.25
N GLY A 567 -23.91 -9.65 -3.01
CA GLY A 567 -22.48 -9.68 -2.75
C GLY A 567 -21.83 -11.07 -2.91
N GLN A 568 -22.56 -12.05 -3.44
CA GLN A 568 -22.07 -13.43 -3.53
C GLN A 568 -21.49 -13.76 -4.91
N ALA A 569 -20.30 -14.30 -4.92
CA ALA A 569 -19.60 -14.77 -6.11
C ALA A 569 -19.85 -16.27 -6.28
N ASP A 570 -20.97 -16.66 -6.92
CA ASP A 570 -21.30 -18.06 -7.16
C ASP A 570 -20.95 -18.50 -8.60
N LYS A 571 -19.69 -18.98 -8.76
CA LYS A 571 -19.18 -19.48 -10.04
C LYS A 571 -20.00 -20.66 -10.60
N ALA A 572 -20.58 -21.50 -9.76
CA ALA A 572 -21.36 -22.66 -10.18
C ALA A 572 -22.69 -22.22 -10.80
N THR A 573 -23.37 -21.27 -10.16
CA THR A 573 -24.58 -20.65 -10.70
C THR A 573 -24.27 -19.93 -12.02
N TRP A 574 -23.21 -19.13 -12.09
CA TRP A 574 -22.84 -18.45 -13.34
C TRP A 574 -22.56 -19.41 -14.48
N LEU A 575 -21.85 -20.53 -14.21
CA LEU A 575 -21.57 -21.55 -15.22
C LEU A 575 -22.86 -22.20 -15.75
N ASN A 576 -23.79 -22.53 -14.86
CA ASN A 576 -25.07 -23.11 -15.24
C ASN A 576 -25.91 -22.14 -16.06
N ASP A 577 -25.99 -20.87 -15.65
CA ASP A 577 -26.75 -19.85 -16.35
C ASP A 577 -26.20 -19.55 -17.74
N LEU A 578 -24.88 -19.54 -17.90
CA LEU A 578 -24.22 -19.37 -19.19
C LEU A 578 -24.54 -20.54 -20.13
N ASP A 579 -24.61 -21.75 -19.62
CA ASP A 579 -24.89 -22.97 -20.40
C ASP A 579 -26.31 -22.95 -20.99
N THR A 580 -27.27 -22.28 -20.34
CA THR A 580 -28.64 -22.16 -20.86
C THR A 580 -28.75 -21.32 -22.13
N ILE A 581 -27.81 -20.37 -22.35
CA ILE A 581 -27.85 -19.47 -23.52
C ILE A 581 -27.87 -20.20 -24.84
N ASP A 582 -27.09 -21.27 -24.99
CA ASP A 582 -27.02 -22.05 -26.24
C ASP A 582 -28.07 -23.18 -26.30
N ALA A 583 -28.67 -23.53 -25.14
CA ALA A 583 -29.76 -24.51 -25.12
C ALA A 583 -31.06 -23.93 -25.72
N ASP A 584 -31.30 -22.62 -25.52
CA ASP A 584 -32.47 -21.92 -26.05
C ASP A 584 -32.39 -21.59 -27.56
N ARG A 585 -31.19 -21.77 -28.18
CA ARG A 585 -31.00 -21.56 -29.61
C ARG A 585 -31.41 -22.80 -30.38
N GLY A 586 -32.37 -22.65 -31.28
CA GLY A 586 -32.78 -23.75 -32.18
C GLY A 586 -31.67 -24.22 -33.11
N PRO A 587 -31.80 -25.44 -33.74
CA PRO A 587 -30.77 -26.02 -34.60
C PRO A 587 -30.36 -25.16 -35.79
N ALA A 588 -31.22 -24.27 -36.28
CA ALA A 588 -30.95 -23.39 -37.43
C ALA A 588 -29.98 -22.22 -37.09
N ASP A 589 -29.98 -21.72 -35.85
CA ASP A 589 -29.10 -20.62 -35.41
C ASP A 589 -27.68 -21.10 -35.04
N ARG A 590 -27.49 -22.42 -34.84
CA ARG A 590 -26.19 -23.02 -34.51
C ARG A 590 -25.25 -23.15 -35.71
N ALA A 591 -25.80 -23.21 -36.91
CA ALA A 591 -25.04 -23.43 -38.14
C ALA A 591 -24.34 -22.18 -38.67
N THR A 592 -24.81 -20.98 -38.31
CA THR A 592 -24.26 -19.69 -38.78
C THR A 592 -23.10 -19.18 -37.95
N GLY A 593 -22.77 -19.81 -36.82
CA GLY A 593 -21.68 -19.38 -35.89
C GLY A 593 -20.42 -20.27 -35.94
N GLN A 594 -20.34 -21.30 -36.75
CA GLN A 594 -19.20 -22.24 -36.78
C GLN A 594 -18.22 -22.07 -37.97
N ASP A 595 -18.48 -21.16 -38.90
CA ASP A 595 -17.63 -20.94 -40.09
C ASP A 595 -17.07 -19.51 -40.18
N GLN A 596 -16.54 -18.92 -39.06
CA GLN A 596 -15.62 -17.76 -39.17
C GLN A 596 -14.55 -17.83 -38.12
#